data_a02a985702166327bd8d7ed5c448c7de
#
_entry.id   a02a985702166327bd8d7ed5c448c7de
#
_cell.length_a   1.000
_cell.length_b   1.000
_cell.length_c   1.000
_cell.angle_alpha   90.00
_cell.angle_beta   90.00
_cell.angle_gamma   90.00
#
_symmetry.space_group_name_H-M   'P 1'
#
loop_
_entity.id
_entity.type
_entity.pdbx_description
1 polymer ?
#
loop_
_entity_poly.entity_id
_entity_poly.type
_entity_poly.pdbx_seq_one_letter_code
_entity_poly.pdbx_strand_id
1 'polypeptide(L)'
;MLYENVSELIGNTPLVHLKEIEKEYNLDCKIYGKLEKQNPGGSIKDRAVYQMLLNAVSQGVKLEGANIVEATSGNTGIAIAMLSNYYKYKAYIVMPTSMSQQRKDLIRSFGATLVLVDGPLKNSIAKANELLKELPNSLMLDQFKNLGNLQAHYLHTGKEIVDDLPDVDYVFAGFGTGGTISGIGKFFKENKVDAKAIGIEPEESAFITNGVAGKHGIPGIGAGFKPDNLKLEYVDEVNTVNSEQTNKLAREILCKEGLFVGVSSGASLLGAINYIKKNNLHNKKIVVIFPDTGERYSWN
;
A
#
# COMPACT_ATOMS: atom_id res chain seq x y z
N MET A 1 -22.25 0.99 14.52
CA MET A 1 -21.41 2.20 14.44
C MET A 1 -22.07 3.17 13.46
N LEU A 2 -22.05 4.46 13.73
CA LEU A 2 -22.55 5.52 12.84
C LEU A 2 -21.35 6.38 12.41
N TYR A 3 -21.25 6.70 11.14
CA TYR A 3 -20.21 7.55 10.55
C TYR A 3 -20.87 8.71 9.81
N GLU A 4 -20.30 9.90 9.89
CA GLU A 4 -20.81 11.11 9.25
C GLU A 4 -20.39 11.21 7.77
N ASN A 5 -19.28 10.57 7.42
CA ASN A 5 -18.76 10.61 6.05
C ASN A 5 -17.79 9.45 5.74
N VAL A 6 -17.44 9.32 4.45
CA VAL A 6 -16.59 8.22 3.95
C VAL A 6 -15.18 8.23 4.52
N SER A 7 -14.62 9.38 4.88
CA SER A 7 -13.25 9.44 5.40
C SER A 7 -13.10 8.83 6.79
N GLU A 8 -14.18 8.79 7.58
CA GLU A 8 -14.21 8.14 8.90
C GLU A 8 -14.18 6.61 8.83
N LEU A 9 -14.50 6.05 7.66
CA LEU A 9 -14.38 4.61 7.41
C LEU A 9 -12.93 4.17 7.13
N ILE A 10 -12.01 5.12 6.94
CA ILE A 10 -10.61 4.81 6.63
C ILE A 10 -9.90 4.37 7.89
N GLY A 11 -9.24 3.20 7.81
CA GLY A 11 -8.54 2.63 8.95
C GLY A 11 -9.38 1.63 9.75
N ASN A 12 -8.92 1.31 10.95
CA ASN A 12 -9.50 0.31 11.85
C ASN A 12 -9.75 -1.04 11.13
N THR A 13 -8.82 -1.42 10.24
CA THR A 13 -8.93 -2.65 9.46
C THR A 13 -8.60 -3.86 10.33
N PRO A 14 -9.29 -4.99 10.14
CA PRO A 14 -9.12 -6.15 11.03
C PRO A 14 -7.82 -6.91 10.78
N LEU A 15 -7.36 -7.62 11.82
CA LEU A 15 -6.42 -8.73 11.73
C LEU A 15 -7.18 -10.04 11.61
N VAL A 16 -6.79 -10.91 10.67
CA VAL A 16 -7.36 -12.25 10.48
C VAL A 16 -6.28 -13.30 10.63
N HIS A 17 -6.50 -14.30 11.47
CA HIS A 17 -5.58 -15.40 11.70
C HIS A 17 -5.57 -16.38 10.53
N LEU A 18 -4.40 -16.66 9.95
CA LEU A 18 -4.22 -17.48 8.75
C LEU A 18 -3.90 -18.94 9.11
N LYS A 19 -4.85 -19.62 9.75
CA LYS A 19 -4.64 -20.96 10.31
C LYS A 19 -4.38 -22.05 9.27
N GLU A 20 -5.03 -21.97 8.13
CA GLU A 20 -4.88 -23.00 7.09
C GLU A 20 -3.53 -22.83 6.36
N ILE A 21 -3.02 -21.62 6.22
CA ILE A 21 -1.67 -21.35 5.75
C ILE A 21 -0.61 -21.89 6.72
N GLU A 22 -0.78 -21.66 8.02
CA GLU A 22 0.14 -22.18 9.05
C GLU A 22 0.26 -23.70 8.97
N LYS A 23 -0.86 -24.41 8.85
CA LYS A 23 -0.90 -25.87 8.69
C LYS A 23 -0.23 -26.33 7.40
N GLU A 24 -0.57 -25.70 6.26
CA GLU A 24 -0.02 -26.05 4.96
C GLU A 24 1.49 -25.98 4.90
N TYR A 25 2.05 -24.94 5.53
CA TYR A 25 3.49 -24.70 5.52
C TYR A 25 4.23 -25.25 6.74
N ASN A 26 3.52 -25.99 7.65
CA ASN A 26 4.03 -26.56 8.90
C ASN A 26 4.76 -25.51 9.76
N LEU A 27 4.12 -24.36 10.02
CA LEU A 27 4.70 -23.26 10.76
C LEU A 27 4.29 -23.33 12.23
N ASP A 28 5.26 -23.17 13.13
CA ASP A 28 5.05 -23.04 14.58
C ASP A 28 5.07 -21.56 15.00
N CYS A 29 4.36 -20.73 14.22
CA CYS A 29 4.15 -19.30 14.45
C CYS A 29 2.70 -18.99 14.15
N LYS A 30 2.17 -17.92 14.76
CA LYS A 30 0.83 -17.40 14.43
C LYS A 30 0.94 -16.26 13.43
N ILE A 31 0.26 -16.38 12.29
CA ILE A 31 0.30 -15.39 11.22
C ILE A 31 -1.07 -14.72 11.08
N TYR A 32 -1.06 -13.39 11.07
CA TYR A 32 -2.27 -12.58 10.93
C TYR A 32 -2.17 -11.66 9.71
N GLY A 33 -3.19 -11.68 8.87
CA GLY A 33 -3.33 -10.76 7.74
C GLY A 33 -4.00 -9.46 8.17
N LYS A 34 -3.36 -8.30 7.99
CA LYS A 34 -3.98 -6.97 8.15
C LYS A 34 -4.74 -6.62 6.88
N LEU A 35 -6.07 -6.63 6.92
CA LEU A 35 -6.92 -6.56 5.73
C LEU A 35 -7.17 -5.12 5.27
N GLU A 36 -6.23 -4.48 4.63
CA GLU A 36 -6.33 -3.11 4.13
C GLU A 36 -7.34 -2.94 2.97
N LYS A 37 -7.81 -4.04 2.39
CA LYS A 37 -8.93 -4.02 1.44
C LYS A 37 -10.24 -3.56 2.07
N GLN A 38 -10.35 -3.56 3.39
CA GLN A 38 -11.53 -3.11 4.12
C GLN A 38 -11.67 -1.58 4.17
N ASN A 39 -10.65 -0.83 3.78
CA ASN A 39 -10.81 0.60 3.56
C ASN A 39 -11.86 0.86 2.47
N PRO A 40 -12.60 1.97 2.50
CA PRO A 40 -13.74 2.24 1.61
C PRO A 40 -13.39 2.26 0.13
N GLY A 41 -12.19 2.71 -0.25
CA GLY A 41 -11.67 2.62 -1.61
C GLY A 41 -11.00 1.27 -1.92
N GLY A 42 -11.04 0.30 -1.01
CA GLY A 42 -10.55 -1.06 -1.18
C GLY A 42 -9.04 -1.23 -1.12
N SER A 43 -8.30 -0.29 -0.51
CA SER A 43 -6.85 -0.43 -0.37
C SER A 43 -6.24 0.44 0.73
N ILE A 44 -5.02 0.09 1.10
CA ILE A 44 -4.15 0.83 2.03
C ILE A 44 -3.87 2.28 1.58
N LYS A 45 -4.07 2.59 0.29
CA LYS A 45 -3.81 3.92 -0.25
C LYS A 45 -4.82 4.96 0.23
N ASP A 46 -5.99 4.54 0.68
CA ASP A 46 -6.99 5.42 1.27
C ASP A 46 -6.40 6.15 2.48
N ARG A 47 -5.66 5.44 3.34
CA ARG A 47 -4.95 6.02 4.49
C ARG A 47 -3.91 7.06 4.06
N ALA A 48 -3.06 6.68 3.11
CA ALA A 48 -1.98 7.56 2.64
C ALA A 48 -2.53 8.83 2.00
N VAL A 49 -3.52 8.71 1.11
CA VAL A 49 -4.15 9.87 0.45
C VAL A 49 -4.86 10.74 1.47
N TYR A 50 -5.62 10.15 2.38
CA TYR A 50 -6.33 10.89 3.42
C TYR A 50 -5.37 11.74 4.27
N GLN A 51 -4.29 11.14 4.77
CA GLN A 51 -3.31 11.87 5.57
C GLN A 51 -2.58 12.96 4.77
N MET A 52 -2.25 12.70 3.49
CA MET A 52 -1.64 13.72 2.64
C MET A 52 -2.57 14.92 2.43
N LEU A 53 -3.89 14.69 2.28
CA LEU A 53 -4.89 15.74 2.21
C LEU A 53 -5.01 16.52 3.52
N LEU A 54 -5.03 15.84 4.68
CA LEU A 54 -5.05 16.48 5.99
C LEU A 54 -3.82 17.38 6.21
N ASN A 55 -2.65 16.90 5.79
CA ASN A 55 -1.42 17.69 5.86
C ASN A 55 -1.50 18.95 4.97
N ALA A 56 -2.04 18.82 3.76
CA ALA A 56 -2.25 19.98 2.88
C ALA A 56 -3.20 21.01 3.52
N VAL A 57 -4.29 20.55 4.13
CA VAL A 57 -5.22 21.42 4.86
C VAL A 57 -4.53 22.12 6.03
N SER A 58 -3.74 21.40 6.82
CA SER A 58 -3.00 21.97 7.95
C SER A 58 -1.97 23.04 7.53
N GLN A 59 -1.52 22.98 6.26
CA GLN A 59 -0.64 23.97 5.63
C GLN A 59 -1.40 25.13 4.97
N GLY A 60 -2.72 25.19 5.15
CA GLY A 60 -3.57 26.27 4.63
C GLY A 60 -4.15 26.04 3.24
N VAL A 61 -4.00 24.82 2.66
CA VAL A 61 -4.63 24.50 1.38
C VAL A 61 -6.14 24.35 1.57
N LYS A 62 -6.93 25.12 0.83
CA LYS A 62 -8.37 24.93 0.74
C LYS A 62 -8.67 23.85 -0.31
N LEU A 63 -9.18 22.70 0.11
CA LEU A 63 -9.46 21.59 -0.80
C LEU A 63 -10.68 21.87 -1.69
N GLU A 64 -11.73 22.47 -1.16
CA GLU A 64 -12.93 22.78 -1.95
C GLU A 64 -12.59 23.68 -3.16
N GLY A 65 -12.86 23.17 -4.35
CA GLY A 65 -12.55 23.83 -5.62
C GLY A 65 -11.08 23.73 -6.07
N ALA A 66 -10.19 23.10 -5.29
CA ALA A 66 -8.83 22.83 -5.72
C ALA A 66 -8.78 21.78 -6.85
N ASN A 67 -7.68 21.76 -7.60
CA ASN A 67 -7.39 20.74 -8.60
C ASN A 67 -6.27 19.83 -8.08
N ILE A 68 -6.58 18.58 -7.76
CA ILE A 68 -5.57 17.59 -7.35
C ILE A 68 -5.16 16.77 -8.54
N VAL A 69 -3.89 16.85 -8.90
CA VAL A 69 -3.30 16.14 -10.04
C VAL A 69 -2.34 15.09 -9.52
N GLU A 70 -2.50 13.84 -9.95
CA GLU A 70 -1.58 12.77 -9.56
C GLU A 70 -1.28 11.84 -10.73
N ALA A 71 0.01 11.55 -10.93
CA ALA A 71 0.45 10.54 -11.88
C ALA A 71 0.51 9.18 -11.18
N THR A 72 -0.50 8.34 -11.45
CA THR A 72 -0.58 7.03 -10.81
C THR A 72 -1.38 6.05 -11.64
N SER A 73 -0.94 4.81 -11.69
CA SER A 73 -1.64 3.71 -12.38
C SER A 73 -2.45 2.81 -11.44
N GLY A 74 -2.49 3.13 -10.14
CA GLY A 74 -2.98 2.20 -9.13
C GLY A 74 -3.99 2.76 -8.13
N ASN A 75 -3.96 2.16 -6.98
CA ASN A 75 -4.90 2.40 -5.88
C ASN A 75 -4.89 3.85 -5.36
N THR A 76 -3.78 4.58 -5.50
CA THR A 76 -3.69 5.99 -5.12
C THR A 76 -4.67 6.85 -5.93
N GLY A 77 -4.78 6.61 -7.24
CA GLY A 77 -5.74 7.33 -8.09
C GLY A 77 -7.19 7.06 -7.69
N ILE A 78 -7.50 5.82 -7.28
CA ILE A 78 -8.83 5.44 -6.79
C ILE A 78 -9.14 6.18 -5.48
N ALA A 79 -8.19 6.20 -4.53
CA ALA A 79 -8.36 6.89 -3.25
C ALA A 79 -8.54 8.40 -3.43
N ILE A 80 -7.76 9.04 -4.31
CA ILE A 80 -7.92 10.46 -4.65
C ILE A 80 -9.30 10.70 -5.27
N ALA A 81 -9.73 9.88 -6.23
CA ALA A 81 -11.03 10.03 -6.87
C ALA A 81 -12.19 9.84 -5.88
N MET A 82 -12.12 8.85 -4.99
CA MET A 82 -13.13 8.60 -3.96
C MET A 82 -13.29 9.79 -3.01
N LEU A 83 -12.19 10.30 -2.47
CA LEU A 83 -12.20 11.39 -1.50
C LEU A 83 -12.60 12.74 -2.12
N SER A 84 -12.48 12.90 -3.44
CA SER A 84 -12.85 14.15 -4.13
C SER A 84 -14.32 14.54 -3.94
N ASN A 85 -15.19 13.54 -3.85
CA ASN A 85 -16.63 13.77 -3.70
C ASN A 85 -16.97 14.41 -2.35
N TYR A 86 -16.31 14.00 -1.28
CA TYR A 86 -16.54 14.56 0.05
C TYR A 86 -15.84 15.89 0.22
N TYR A 87 -14.56 16.01 -0.15
CA TYR A 87 -13.76 17.22 0.00
C TYR A 87 -13.98 18.26 -1.10
N LYS A 88 -14.80 17.94 -2.13
CA LYS A 88 -15.22 18.83 -3.22
C LYS A 88 -14.07 19.44 -4.01
N TYR A 89 -12.95 18.72 -4.14
CA TYR A 89 -11.89 19.05 -5.08
C TYR A 89 -12.10 18.31 -6.41
N LYS A 90 -11.46 18.80 -7.48
CA LYS A 90 -11.42 18.14 -8.77
C LYS A 90 -10.21 17.22 -8.84
N ALA A 91 -10.42 15.94 -9.08
CA ALA A 91 -9.36 14.96 -9.22
C ALA A 91 -8.96 14.77 -10.69
N TYR A 92 -7.68 14.93 -11.00
CA TYR A 92 -7.08 14.66 -12.31
C TYR A 92 -6.09 13.51 -12.15
N ILE A 93 -6.45 12.34 -12.66
CA ILE A 93 -5.59 11.15 -12.57
C ILE A 93 -4.94 10.90 -13.94
N VAL A 94 -3.62 10.99 -13.96
CA VAL A 94 -2.82 10.80 -15.18
C VAL A 94 -2.22 9.40 -15.16
N MET A 95 -2.51 8.58 -16.18
CA MET A 95 -2.02 7.20 -16.22
C MET A 95 -1.71 6.73 -17.65
N PRO A 96 -0.87 5.68 -17.80
CA PRO A 96 -0.62 5.05 -19.08
C PRO A 96 -1.89 4.47 -19.71
N THR A 97 -2.01 4.58 -21.05
CA THR A 97 -3.11 3.98 -21.81
C THR A 97 -3.19 2.46 -21.66
N SER A 98 -2.06 1.80 -21.35
CA SER A 98 -1.94 0.36 -21.15
C SER A 98 -2.60 -0.18 -19.87
N MET A 99 -3.07 0.69 -18.98
CA MET A 99 -3.74 0.26 -17.74
C MET A 99 -5.09 -0.40 -18.04
N SER A 100 -5.50 -1.34 -17.15
CA SER A 100 -6.73 -2.12 -17.33
C SER A 100 -7.96 -1.22 -17.43
N GLN A 101 -8.93 -1.65 -18.26
CA GLN A 101 -10.19 -0.92 -18.44
C GLN A 101 -10.94 -0.78 -17.12
N GLN A 102 -10.95 -1.84 -16.30
CA GLN A 102 -11.60 -1.85 -14.98
C GLN A 102 -11.11 -0.71 -14.07
N ARG A 103 -9.79 -0.44 -14.03
CA ARG A 103 -9.24 0.69 -13.23
C ARG A 103 -9.67 2.03 -13.77
N LYS A 104 -9.66 2.19 -15.10
CA LYS A 104 -10.11 3.42 -15.77
C LYS A 104 -11.56 3.71 -15.45
N ASP A 105 -12.41 2.69 -15.53
CA ASP A 105 -13.84 2.83 -15.28
C ASP A 105 -14.13 3.12 -13.80
N LEU A 106 -13.43 2.47 -12.88
CA LEU A 106 -13.58 2.72 -11.45
C LEU A 106 -13.22 4.18 -11.08
N ILE A 107 -12.11 4.71 -11.60
CA ILE A 107 -11.70 6.10 -11.37
C ILE A 107 -12.73 7.09 -11.94
N ARG A 108 -13.22 6.83 -13.16
CA ARG A 108 -14.28 7.67 -13.79
C ARG A 108 -15.59 7.60 -13.03
N SER A 109 -15.96 6.45 -12.48
CA SER A 109 -17.19 6.27 -11.70
C SER A 109 -17.23 7.14 -10.45
N PHE A 110 -16.07 7.48 -9.87
CA PHE A 110 -15.97 8.44 -8.79
C PHE A 110 -16.02 9.91 -9.25
N GLY A 111 -16.13 10.17 -10.56
CA GLY A 111 -16.21 11.51 -11.12
C GLY A 111 -14.85 12.19 -11.41
N ALA A 112 -13.74 11.47 -11.26
CA ALA A 112 -12.42 12.02 -11.56
C ALA A 112 -12.18 12.17 -13.07
N THR A 113 -11.45 13.21 -13.46
CA THR A 113 -10.95 13.40 -14.83
C THR A 113 -9.75 12.48 -15.05
N LEU A 114 -9.91 11.52 -15.96
CA LEU A 114 -8.86 10.59 -16.33
C LEU A 114 -8.12 11.08 -17.58
N VAL A 115 -6.82 11.35 -17.42
CA VAL A 115 -5.92 11.76 -18.51
C VAL A 115 -5.03 10.57 -18.88
N LEU A 116 -5.24 10.04 -20.10
CA LEU A 116 -4.49 8.90 -20.61
C LEU A 116 -3.29 9.37 -21.43
N VAL A 117 -2.12 8.76 -21.18
CA VAL A 117 -0.86 9.09 -21.83
C VAL A 117 -0.20 7.82 -22.36
N ASP A 118 0.30 7.86 -23.58
CA ASP A 118 1.02 6.72 -24.16
C ASP A 118 2.42 6.58 -23.57
N GLY A 119 2.85 5.33 -23.39
CA GLY A 119 4.18 4.99 -22.91
C GLY A 119 4.27 4.72 -21.41
N PRO A 120 5.49 4.77 -20.84
CA PRO A 120 5.73 4.43 -19.44
C PRO A 120 5.22 5.50 -18.47
N LEU A 121 5.17 5.16 -17.17
CA LEU A 121 4.71 6.05 -16.09
C LEU A 121 5.40 7.42 -16.08
N LYS A 122 6.68 7.50 -16.50
CA LYS A 122 7.40 8.78 -16.60
C LYS A 122 6.71 9.80 -17.51
N ASN A 123 6.04 9.34 -18.57
CA ASN A 123 5.27 10.22 -19.45
C ASN A 123 4.02 10.77 -18.75
N SER A 124 3.36 9.94 -17.93
CA SER A 124 2.25 10.39 -17.09
C SER A 124 2.71 11.42 -16.04
N ILE A 125 3.90 11.25 -15.45
CA ILE A 125 4.49 12.24 -14.53
C ILE A 125 4.76 13.57 -15.26
N ALA A 126 5.32 13.53 -16.46
CA ALA A 126 5.53 14.73 -17.25
C ALA A 126 4.21 15.47 -17.55
N LYS A 127 3.18 14.75 -17.98
CA LYS A 127 1.85 15.33 -18.25
C LYS A 127 1.16 15.87 -17.00
N ALA A 128 1.32 15.20 -15.85
CA ALA A 128 0.82 15.71 -14.57
C ALA A 128 1.49 17.05 -14.21
N ASN A 129 2.80 17.18 -14.42
CA ASN A 129 3.53 18.44 -14.18
C ASN A 129 3.10 19.57 -15.16
N GLU A 130 2.69 19.26 -16.39
CA GLU A 130 2.10 20.24 -17.31
C GLU A 130 0.76 20.72 -16.74
N LEU A 131 -0.14 19.80 -16.38
CA LEU A 131 -1.46 20.13 -15.83
C LEU A 131 -1.36 20.98 -14.55
N LEU A 132 -0.36 20.77 -13.71
CA LEU A 132 -0.12 21.60 -12.52
C LEU A 132 0.18 23.07 -12.86
N LYS A 133 0.76 23.32 -14.04
CA LYS A 133 1.04 24.70 -14.51
C LYS A 133 -0.17 25.33 -15.17
N GLU A 134 -1.02 24.52 -15.82
CA GLU A 134 -2.19 24.97 -16.57
C GLU A 134 -3.42 25.22 -15.66
N LEU A 135 -3.58 24.39 -14.64
CA LEU A 135 -4.77 24.43 -13.78
C LEU A 135 -4.55 25.38 -12.59
N PRO A 136 -5.47 26.32 -12.33
CA PRO A 136 -5.40 27.18 -11.15
C PRO A 136 -5.63 26.36 -9.87
N ASN A 137 -5.09 26.81 -8.76
CA ASN A 137 -5.22 26.17 -7.44
C ASN A 137 -4.95 24.66 -7.50
N SER A 138 -3.91 24.24 -8.23
CA SER A 138 -3.53 22.86 -8.40
C SER A 138 -2.46 22.42 -7.42
N LEU A 139 -2.53 21.18 -6.97
CA LEU A 139 -1.48 20.54 -6.19
C LEU A 139 -1.32 19.06 -6.61
N MET A 140 -0.10 18.54 -6.43
CA MET A 140 0.22 17.13 -6.51
C MET A 140 0.46 16.60 -5.10
N LEU A 141 -0.11 15.44 -4.78
CA LEU A 141 0.14 14.82 -3.47
C LEU A 141 1.53 14.20 -3.41
N ASP A 142 2.08 13.74 -4.54
CA ASP A 142 3.40 13.12 -4.69
C ASP A 142 3.66 11.99 -3.69
N GLN A 143 2.95 10.88 -3.88
CA GLN A 143 2.95 9.73 -2.96
C GLN A 143 4.34 9.17 -2.62
N PHE A 144 5.34 9.37 -3.46
CA PHE A 144 6.71 8.86 -3.23
C PHE A 144 7.55 9.75 -2.30
N LYS A 145 7.21 11.06 -2.19
CA LYS A 145 7.96 12.05 -1.41
C LYS A 145 7.19 12.59 -0.22
N ASN A 146 5.87 12.72 -0.35
CA ASN A 146 5.03 13.32 0.69
C ASN A 146 5.03 12.48 1.96
N LEU A 147 5.55 13.05 3.04
CA LEU A 147 5.64 12.40 4.35
C LEU A 147 4.28 12.04 4.96
N GLY A 148 3.19 12.63 4.51
CA GLY A 148 1.83 12.22 4.89
C GLY A 148 1.56 10.74 4.61
N ASN A 149 2.19 10.17 3.58
CA ASN A 149 2.12 8.74 3.31
C ASN A 149 2.71 7.91 4.47
N LEU A 150 3.91 8.23 4.94
CA LEU A 150 4.52 7.57 6.09
C LEU A 150 3.73 7.85 7.39
N GLN A 151 3.31 9.10 7.59
CA GLN A 151 2.56 9.52 8.77
C GLN A 151 1.24 8.76 8.94
N ALA A 152 0.52 8.46 7.86
CA ALA A 152 -0.70 7.66 7.90
C ALA A 152 -0.49 6.31 8.60
N HIS A 153 0.64 5.68 8.35
CA HIS A 153 0.95 4.37 8.92
C HIS A 153 1.57 4.46 10.31
N TYR A 154 2.28 5.53 10.59
CA TYR A 154 2.77 5.84 11.94
C TYR A 154 1.62 6.13 12.90
N LEU A 155 0.71 7.02 12.52
CA LEU A 155 -0.39 7.47 13.38
C LEU A 155 -1.49 6.43 13.57
N HIS A 156 -1.70 5.55 12.57
CA HIS A 156 -2.84 4.65 12.56
C HIS A 156 -2.42 3.18 12.43
N THR A 157 -1.82 2.74 11.32
CA THR A 157 -1.61 1.32 11.03
C THR A 157 -0.73 0.63 12.06
N GLY A 158 0.40 1.25 12.46
CA GLY A 158 1.28 0.72 13.50
C GLY A 158 0.58 0.63 14.86
N LYS A 159 -0.18 1.67 15.20
CA LYS A 159 -0.98 1.71 16.43
C LYS A 159 -2.06 0.63 16.45
N GLU A 160 -2.86 0.51 15.38
CA GLU A 160 -3.92 -0.49 15.26
C GLU A 160 -3.36 -1.93 15.42
N ILE A 161 -2.18 -2.21 14.83
CA ILE A 161 -1.54 -3.53 14.97
C ILE A 161 -1.23 -3.83 16.43
N VAL A 162 -0.67 -2.88 17.15
CA VAL A 162 -0.31 -3.07 18.57
C VAL A 162 -1.53 -3.09 19.49
N ASP A 163 -2.56 -2.30 19.18
CA ASP A 163 -3.82 -2.32 19.93
C ASP A 163 -4.52 -3.69 19.81
N ASP A 164 -4.52 -4.30 18.60
CA ASP A 164 -5.15 -5.59 18.33
C ASP A 164 -4.26 -6.79 18.74
N LEU A 165 -2.94 -6.64 18.67
CA LEU A 165 -1.95 -7.69 18.96
C LEU A 165 -0.76 -7.09 19.73
N PRO A 166 -0.89 -6.85 21.06
CA PRO A 166 0.13 -6.14 21.85
C PRO A 166 1.49 -6.83 21.91
N ASP A 167 1.53 -8.14 21.72
CA ASP A 167 2.72 -8.98 21.72
C ASP A 167 3.12 -9.44 20.30
N VAL A 168 2.91 -8.59 19.30
CA VAL A 168 3.41 -8.79 17.93
C VAL A 168 4.95 -8.84 17.94
N ASP A 169 5.53 -9.84 17.26
CA ASP A 169 6.99 -9.97 17.12
C ASP A 169 7.51 -9.39 15.78
N TYR A 170 6.75 -9.55 14.70
CA TYR A 170 7.17 -9.14 13.35
C TYR A 170 6.02 -8.60 12.53
N VAL A 171 6.30 -7.59 11.69
CA VAL A 171 5.40 -7.13 10.64
C VAL A 171 6.11 -7.21 9.28
N PHE A 172 5.47 -7.82 8.29
CA PHE A 172 5.96 -7.92 6.93
C PHE A 172 5.10 -7.10 5.97
N ALA A 173 5.71 -6.26 5.16
CA ALA A 173 5.01 -5.50 4.13
C ALA A 173 5.84 -5.37 2.85
N GLY A 174 5.21 -5.69 1.71
CA GLY A 174 5.74 -5.30 0.41
C GLY A 174 5.75 -3.78 0.25
N PHE A 175 6.81 -3.20 -0.30
CA PHE A 175 6.91 -1.77 -0.45
C PHE A 175 7.07 -1.31 -1.91
N GLY A 176 6.24 -0.32 -2.28
CA GLY A 176 6.39 0.49 -3.48
C GLY A 176 6.84 1.90 -3.11
N THR A 177 6.02 2.65 -2.36
CA THR A 177 6.37 3.99 -1.87
C THR A 177 7.20 3.97 -0.59
N GLY A 178 7.22 2.86 0.13
CA GLY A 178 7.94 2.71 1.40
C GLY A 178 7.20 3.24 2.64
N GLY A 179 6.14 4.03 2.45
CA GLY A 179 5.44 4.68 3.57
C GLY A 179 4.88 3.72 4.61
N THR A 180 4.31 2.58 4.18
CA THR A 180 3.69 1.60 5.08
C THR A 180 4.71 1.02 6.05
N ILE A 181 5.75 0.37 5.53
CA ILE A 181 6.74 -0.31 6.40
C ILE A 181 7.53 0.68 7.25
N SER A 182 7.89 1.83 6.67
CA SER A 182 8.60 2.87 7.42
C SER A 182 7.75 3.51 8.50
N GLY A 183 6.45 3.73 8.25
CA GLY A 183 5.53 4.28 9.25
C GLY A 183 5.28 3.32 10.41
N ILE A 184 5.07 2.03 10.12
CA ILE A 184 4.90 0.99 11.14
C ILE A 184 6.19 0.85 11.96
N GLY A 185 7.36 0.72 11.32
CA GLY A 185 8.64 0.58 12.02
C GLY A 185 9.00 1.83 12.84
N LYS A 186 8.68 3.04 12.33
CA LYS A 186 8.81 4.27 13.12
C LYS A 186 7.94 4.22 14.39
N PHE A 187 6.69 3.76 14.27
CA PHE A 187 5.79 3.61 15.42
C PHE A 187 6.38 2.66 16.46
N PHE A 188 6.87 1.49 16.04
CA PHE A 188 7.48 0.52 16.95
C PHE A 188 8.68 1.12 17.69
N LYS A 189 9.59 1.75 16.95
CA LYS A 189 10.83 2.33 17.52
C LYS A 189 10.54 3.43 18.53
N GLU A 190 9.66 4.38 18.18
CA GLU A 190 9.36 5.53 19.05
C GLU A 190 8.50 5.16 20.27
N ASN A 191 7.65 4.13 20.14
CA ASN A 191 6.81 3.65 21.25
C ASN A 191 7.41 2.45 21.99
N LYS A 192 8.67 2.09 21.71
CA LYS A 192 9.41 0.99 22.38
C LYS A 192 8.67 -0.35 22.29
N VAL A 193 8.04 -0.61 21.16
CA VAL A 193 7.43 -1.91 20.85
C VAL A 193 8.56 -2.87 20.45
N ASP A 194 8.65 -4.01 21.12
CA ASP A 194 9.66 -5.04 20.83
C ASP A 194 9.22 -5.91 19.64
N ALA A 195 9.08 -5.26 18.49
CA ALA A 195 8.69 -5.89 17.21
C ALA A 195 9.56 -5.40 16.07
N LYS A 196 9.78 -6.24 15.06
CA LYS A 196 10.57 -5.92 13.88
C LYS A 196 9.70 -5.64 12.67
N ALA A 197 10.06 -4.60 11.92
CA ALA A 197 9.45 -4.23 10.65
C ALA A 197 10.31 -4.71 9.47
N ILE A 198 9.80 -5.68 8.70
CA ILE A 198 10.51 -6.33 7.59
C ILE A 198 9.91 -5.89 6.25
N GLY A 199 10.71 -5.23 5.44
CA GLY A 199 10.34 -4.82 4.09
C GLY A 199 10.49 -5.96 3.08
N ILE A 200 9.57 -6.02 2.10
CA ILE A 200 9.61 -7.03 1.04
C ILE A 200 9.67 -6.34 -0.32
N GLU A 201 10.64 -6.75 -1.15
CA GLU A 201 10.75 -6.34 -2.54
C GLU A 201 10.82 -7.54 -3.50
N PRO A 202 10.47 -7.37 -4.79
CA PRO A 202 10.60 -8.46 -5.76
C PRO A 202 12.06 -8.81 -6.02
N GLU A 203 12.40 -10.09 -6.08
CA GLU A 203 13.75 -10.58 -6.42
C GLU A 203 14.21 -10.03 -7.78
N GLU A 204 13.30 -9.96 -8.75
CA GLU A 204 13.57 -9.47 -10.11
C GLU A 204 13.79 -7.94 -10.17
N SER A 205 13.43 -7.22 -9.10
CA SER A 205 13.59 -5.76 -8.96
C SER A 205 14.03 -5.38 -7.54
N ALA A 206 15.07 -6.05 -7.07
CA ALA A 206 15.62 -5.91 -5.72
C ALA A 206 16.55 -4.68 -5.63
N PHE A 207 15.97 -3.49 -5.76
CA PHE A 207 16.77 -2.25 -5.82
C PHE A 207 17.46 -1.91 -4.49
N ILE A 208 16.77 -2.16 -3.38
CA ILE A 208 17.31 -1.82 -2.05
C ILE A 208 18.37 -2.83 -1.61
N THR A 209 18.15 -4.13 -1.86
CA THR A 209 19.09 -5.19 -1.44
C THR A 209 20.26 -5.35 -2.43
N ASN A 210 20.00 -5.26 -3.74
CA ASN A 210 20.99 -5.64 -4.77
C ASN A 210 21.26 -4.54 -5.81
N GLY A 211 20.62 -3.38 -5.73
CA GLY A 211 20.77 -2.30 -6.72
C GLY A 211 20.15 -2.61 -8.10
N VAL A 212 19.30 -3.63 -8.21
CA VAL A 212 18.72 -4.11 -9.46
C VAL A 212 17.31 -3.57 -9.66
N ALA A 213 17.07 -2.90 -10.78
CA ALA A 213 15.75 -2.49 -11.24
C ALA A 213 15.36 -3.35 -12.46
N GLY A 214 14.30 -4.15 -12.35
CA GLY A 214 13.87 -5.08 -13.39
C GLY A 214 12.35 -5.17 -13.51
N LYS A 215 11.89 -5.89 -14.54
CA LYS A 215 10.46 -6.23 -14.67
C LYS A 215 10.14 -7.37 -13.73
N HIS A 216 9.03 -7.25 -13.02
CA HIS A 216 8.52 -8.27 -12.10
C HIS A 216 6.99 -8.40 -12.19
N GLY A 217 6.45 -9.47 -11.64
CA GLY A 217 5.04 -9.82 -11.70
C GLY A 217 4.22 -9.44 -10.47
N ILE A 218 4.69 -8.52 -9.62
CA ILE A 218 4.03 -8.16 -8.36
C ILE A 218 3.59 -6.69 -8.39
N PRO A 219 2.38 -6.35 -8.85
CA PRO A 219 1.92 -4.97 -8.91
C PRO A 219 1.90 -4.28 -7.54
N GLY A 220 2.28 -3.00 -7.51
CA GLY A 220 2.19 -2.15 -6.31
C GLY A 220 3.42 -2.12 -5.41
N ILE A 221 4.40 -2.99 -5.64
CA ILE A 221 5.70 -3.00 -4.96
C ILE A 221 6.85 -2.92 -5.96
N GLY A 222 8.10 -2.79 -5.50
CA GLY A 222 9.28 -2.86 -6.37
C GLY A 222 9.39 -1.69 -7.35
N ALA A 223 9.44 -0.46 -6.86
CA ALA A 223 9.47 0.76 -7.68
C ALA A 223 10.68 0.89 -8.63
N GLY A 224 11.74 0.09 -8.44
CA GLY A 224 12.99 0.17 -9.21
C GLY A 224 13.89 1.35 -8.83
N PHE A 225 13.58 2.04 -7.76
CA PHE A 225 14.37 3.10 -7.14
C PHE A 225 14.08 3.18 -5.64
N LYS A 226 14.91 3.91 -4.88
CA LYS A 226 14.65 4.16 -3.46
C LYS A 226 13.68 5.33 -3.30
N PRO A 227 12.43 5.12 -2.84
CA PRO A 227 11.49 6.20 -2.57
C PRO A 227 11.92 7.04 -1.35
N ASP A 228 11.57 8.33 -1.34
CA ASP A 228 11.90 9.22 -0.21
C ASP A 228 11.17 8.81 1.08
N ASN A 229 10.00 8.17 0.95
CA ASN A 229 9.23 7.64 2.09
C ASN A 229 9.79 6.32 2.65
N LEU A 230 10.72 5.66 1.97
CA LEU A 230 11.40 4.49 2.51
C LEU A 230 12.55 4.93 3.42
N LYS A 231 12.28 4.94 4.72
CA LYS A 231 13.21 5.32 5.79
C LYS A 231 13.83 4.07 6.39
N LEU A 232 14.99 3.66 5.85
CA LEU A 232 15.66 2.42 6.24
C LEU A 232 16.06 2.40 7.72
N GLU A 233 16.21 3.56 8.35
CA GLU A 233 16.40 3.67 9.80
C GLU A 233 15.24 3.13 10.65
N TYR A 234 14.07 2.93 10.05
CA TYR A 234 12.88 2.34 10.68
C TYR A 234 12.55 0.93 10.17
N VAL A 235 13.33 0.40 9.25
CA VAL A 235 13.12 -0.94 8.68
C VAL A 235 14.26 -1.83 9.14
N ASP A 236 13.94 -2.91 9.86
CA ASP A 236 14.96 -3.78 10.46
C ASP A 236 15.69 -4.62 9.42
N GLU A 237 14.96 -5.13 8.43
CA GLU A 237 15.51 -5.90 7.31
C GLU A 237 14.69 -5.69 6.04
N VAL A 238 15.32 -5.92 4.89
CA VAL A 238 14.65 -6.00 3.59
C VAL A 238 14.96 -7.37 2.98
N ASN A 239 13.91 -8.11 2.62
CA ASN A 239 14.02 -9.43 2.01
C ASN A 239 13.37 -9.45 0.63
N THR A 240 13.81 -10.37 -0.21
CA THR A 240 13.30 -10.54 -1.57
C THR A 240 12.36 -11.73 -1.70
N VAL A 241 11.42 -11.64 -2.64
CA VAL A 241 10.50 -12.72 -2.99
C VAL A 241 10.36 -12.84 -4.50
N ASN A 242 10.24 -14.07 -4.98
CA ASN A 242 10.05 -14.38 -6.39
C ASN A 242 8.60 -14.10 -6.84
N SER A 243 8.41 -13.51 -8.02
CA SER A 243 7.09 -13.15 -8.54
C SER A 243 6.17 -14.35 -8.79
N GLU A 244 6.69 -15.47 -9.30
CA GLU A 244 5.88 -16.66 -9.59
C GLU A 244 5.34 -17.30 -8.31
N GLN A 245 6.21 -17.51 -7.32
CA GLN A 245 5.82 -18.03 -6.01
C GLN A 245 4.84 -17.10 -5.29
N THR A 246 5.04 -15.80 -5.41
CA THR A 246 4.13 -14.78 -4.86
C THR A 246 2.72 -14.91 -5.45
N ASN A 247 2.60 -15.02 -6.77
CA ASN A 247 1.32 -15.18 -7.45
C ASN A 247 0.61 -16.48 -7.04
N LYS A 248 1.36 -17.59 -6.94
CA LYS A 248 0.83 -18.86 -6.45
C LYS A 248 0.28 -18.73 -5.03
N LEU A 249 1.06 -18.13 -4.12
CA LEU A 249 0.64 -17.97 -2.72
C LEU A 249 -0.56 -17.03 -2.57
N ALA A 250 -0.66 -15.97 -3.38
CA ALA A 250 -1.84 -15.11 -3.39
C ALA A 250 -3.13 -15.88 -3.75
N ARG A 251 -3.06 -16.87 -4.64
CA ARG A 251 -4.18 -17.79 -4.94
C ARG A 251 -4.46 -18.76 -3.77
N GLU A 252 -3.42 -19.23 -3.10
CA GLU A 252 -3.58 -20.10 -1.92
C GLU A 252 -4.29 -19.38 -0.77
N ILE A 253 -4.00 -18.09 -0.54
CA ILE A 253 -4.72 -17.27 0.44
C ILE A 253 -6.23 -17.28 0.13
N LEU A 254 -6.61 -17.08 -1.14
CA LEU A 254 -8.01 -17.14 -1.55
C LEU A 254 -8.63 -18.52 -1.30
N CYS A 255 -7.95 -19.58 -1.75
CA CYS A 255 -8.51 -20.93 -1.70
C CYS A 255 -8.57 -21.52 -0.29
N LYS A 256 -7.61 -21.20 0.57
CA LYS A 256 -7.47 -21.80 1.91
C LYS A 256 -8.11 -20.94 3.01
N GLU A 257 -7.95 -19.63 2.95
CA GLU A 257 -8.45 -18.71 3.97
C GLU A 257 -9.75 -17.97 3.55
N GLY A 258 -10.17 -18.12 2.29
CA GLY A 258 -11.34 -17.41 1.76
C GLY A 258 -11.13 -15.90 1.61
N LEU A 259 -9.90 -15.43 1.62
CA LEU A 259 -9.54 -14.01 1.58
C LEU A 259 -9.13 -13.59 0.17
N PHE A 260 -10.01 -12.89 -0.54
CA PHE A 260 -9.72 -12.38 -1.87
C PHE A 260 -8.92 -11.08 -1.78
N VAL A 261 -7.59 -11.21 -1.76
CA VAL A 261 -6.60 -10.13 -1.61
C VAL A 261 -5.72 -10.00 -2.84
N GLY A 262 -5.08 -8.85 -3.02
CA GLY A 262 -4.21 -8.59 -4.18
C GLY A 262 -2.90 -9.37 -4.15
N VAL A 263 -2.20 -9.42 -5.30
CA VAL A 263 -0.96 -10.18 -5.49
C VAL A 263 0.13 -9.80 -4.49
N SER A 264 0.27 -8.52 -4.14
CA SER A 264 1.27 -8.06 -3.17
C SER A 264 1.03 -8.57 -1.74
N SER A 265 -0.17 -9.06 -1.43
CA SER A 265 -0.45 -9.79 -0.19
C SER A 265 0.30 -11.12 -0.13
N GLY A 266 0.36 -11.82 -1.28
CA GLY A 266 1.20 -13.02 -1.44
C GLY A 266 2.68 -12.73 -1.21
N ALA A 267 3.18 -11.56 -1.63
CA ALA A 267 4.57 -11.15 -1.39
C ALA A 267 4.87 -10.98 0.11
N SER A 268 4.03 -10.25 0.84
CA SER A 268 4.20 -10.06 2.28
C SER A 268 4.17 -11.41 3.03
N LEU A 269 3.25 -12.28 2.67
CA LEU A 269 3.12 -13.61 3.28
C LEU A 269 4.28 -14.54 2.90
N LEU A 270 4.72 -14.56 1.63
CA LEU A 270 5.85 -15.36 1.18
C LEU A 270 7.14 -14.93 1.90
N GLY A 271 7.34 -13.62 2.04
CA GLY A 271 8.46 -13.08 2.81
C GLY A 271 8.45 -13.55 4.27
N ALA A 272 7.28 -13.56 4.91
CA ALA A 272 7.11 -14.05 6.28
C ALA A 272 7.41 -15.56 6.38
N ILE A 273 6.84 -16.39 5.50
CA ILE A 273 7.08 -17.85 5.48
C ILE A 273 8.57 -18.16 5.30
N ASN A 274 9.22 -17.51 4.32
CA ASN A 274 10.64 -17.70 4.07
C ASN A 274 11.51 -17.29 5.27
N TYR A 275 11.13 -16.16 5.92
CA TYR A 275 11.84 -15.65 7.08
C TYR A 275 11.70 -16.58 8.29
N ILE A 276 10.51 -17.10 8.57
CA ILE A 276 10.25 -18.08 9.62
C ILE A 276 11.14 -19.32 9.42
N LYS A 277 11.13 -19.89 8.21
CA LYS A 277 11.91 -21.09 7.89
C LYS A 277 13.41 -20.84 7.96
N LYS A 278 13.89 -19.74 7.37
CA LYS A 278 15.31 -19.38 7.37
C LYS A 278 15.88 -19.19 8.77
N ASN A 279 15.11 -18.57 9.67
CA ASN A 279 15.55 -18.23 11.02
C ASN A 279 15.09 -19.23 12.08
N ASN A 280 14.44 -20.34 11.67
CA ASN A 280 13.90 -21.36 12.56
C ASN A 280 13.05 -20.77 13.69
N LEU A 281 12.12 -19.89 13.36
CA LEU A 281 11.30 -19.19 14.36
C LEU A 281 10.17 -20.09 14.88
N HIS A 282 9.95 -20.03 16.18
CA HIS A 282 8.91 -20.77 16.90
C HIS A 282 8.13 -19.83 17.82
N ASN A 283 6.84 -20.12 18.00
CA ASN A 283 5.95 -19.41 18.94
C ASN A 283 5.92 -17.89 18.76
N LYS A 284 6.13 -17.40 17.49
CA LYS A 284 6.12 -15.97 17.16
C LYS A 284 4.78 -15.52 16.63
N LYS A 285 4.41 -14.26 16.90
CA LYS A 285 3.22 -13.60 16.37
C LYS A 285 3.62 -12.64 15.27
N ILE A 286 3.12 -12.89 14.06
CA ILE A 286 3.54 -12.25 12.83
C ILE A 286 2.34 -11.61 12.15
N VAL A 287 2.47 -10.34 11.79
CA VAL A 287 1.47 -9.64 10.98
C VAL A 287 2.01 -9.50 9.55
N VAL A 288 1.18 -9.82 8.57
CA VAL A 288 1.43 -9.58 7.14
C VAL A 288 0.44 -8.56 6.61
N ILE A 289 0.92 -7.53 5.93
CA ILE A 289 0.05 -6.51 5.34
C ILE A 289 -0.57 -7.04 4.05
N PHE A 290 -1.90 -7.03 3.96
CA PHE A 290 -2.69 -7.33 2.78
C PHE A 290 -3.25 -6.03 2.19
N PRO A 291 -2.52 -5.41 1.22
CA PRO A 291 -2.70 -3.99 0.89
C PRO A 291 -4.00 -3.66 0.17
N ASP A 292 -4.59 -4.59 -0.57
CA ASP A 292 -5.77 -4.32 -1.40
C ASP A 292 -6.59 -5.57 -1.75
N THR A 293 -7.70 -5.33 -2.46
CA THR A 293 -8.60 -6.40 -2.94
C THR A 293 -8.05 -7.12 -4.16
N GLY A 294 -8.31 -8.43 -4.25
CA GLY A 294 -7.98 -9.28 -5.42
C GLY A 294 -8.79 -8.95 -6.68
N GLU A 295 -9.92 -8.26 -6.55
CA GLU A 295 -10.82 -7.92 -7.67
C GLU A 295 -10.16 -7.06 -8.74
N ARG A 296 -9.03 -6.41 -8.45
CA ARG A 296 -8.31 -5.50 -9.35
C ARG A 296 -7.27 -6.18 -10.24
N TYR A 297 -7.17 -7.50 -10.15
CA TYR A 297 -6.13 -8.28 -10.82
C TYR A 297 -6.73 -9.38 -11.68
N SER A 298 -6.01 -9.75 -12.77
CA SER A 298 -6.34 -10.94 -13.55
C SER A 298 -5.78 -12.17 -12.86
N TRP A 299 -6.60 -13.20 -12.70
CA TRP A 299 -6.27 -14.44 -12.00
C TRP A 299 -6.19 -15.65 -12.94
N ASN A 300 -5.89 -15.41 -14.23
CA ASN A 300 -5.78 -16.44 -15.27
C ASN A 300 -4.51 -17.27 -15.13
#